data_9dccdf3d9a48a61ebf2910af12d422cf
#
_entry.id   9dccdf3d9a48a61ebf2910af12d422cf
#
_cell.length_a   1.000
_cell.length_b   1.000
_cell.length_c   1.000
_cell.angle_alpha   90.00
_cell.angle_beta   90.00
_cell.angle_gamma   90.00
#
_symmetry.space_group_name_H-M   'P 1'
#
loop_
_entity.id
_entity.type
_entity.pdbx_description
1 polymer ?
#
loop_
_entity_poly.entity_id
_entity_poly.type
_entity_poly.pdbx_seq_one_letter_code
_entity_poly.pdbx_strand_id
1 'polypeptide(L)'
;MTSYTPTYRIKVAGQTVTGATLSGLTITSGRNDIYTQPSAGYCNLTLIETALSSVDYEINDAVSIEVTNSSGVYVYLFGGFITDISITVATSSTNVITQRINIIATGALARLARAIYTGNLSSDFDGDQIDFIISQLLFDKWNELSSSLTWNTYDATTQWQNAENNGVGEIDTPGDYQLDSQNNLNGSIYSIASQLATSGLGYLYEDSQGLIGYADSTHRSEYLSQNGYVDLSGNDAIGPNLQIQKKSGDVRNSITIAYGSAGNSTVSSSDATSIGLYGSLASTITTTLKNQSDAQDQADYYLDIRAFPQYALPRVTFQLQSPEIDNTDRNALLGVFMGMPVNLSNMPSNMNGGEFQGFVEGWTWTASMNRLQLDLIMSPVAYSLQAFRWTSVPAAETWNTISPTLEWLNATIVA
;
A
#
# COMPACT_ATOMS: atom_id res chain seq x y z
N MET A 1 20.94 21.46 -13.46
CA MET A 1 19.55 21.55 -12.91
C MET A 1 18.60 21.40 -14.09
N THR A 2 17.88 20.31 -14.14
CA THR A 2 16.89 20.02 -15.20
C THR A 2 15.52 20.44 -14.69
N SER A 3 14.86 21.39 -15.37
CA SER A 3 13.49 21.74 -15.02
C SER A 3 12.56 20.59 -15.44
N TYR A 4 11.84 20.03 -14.50
CA TYR A 4 10.81 19.05 -14.76
C TYR A 4 9.44 19.73 -14.74
N THR A 5 8.66 19.51 -15.79
CA THR A 5 7.28 19.97 -15.89
C THR A 5 6.38 18.75 -16.08
N PRO A 6 5.52 18.42 -15.11
CA PRO A 6 4.66 17.27 -15.24
C PRO A 6 3.64 17.45 -16.36
N THR A 7 3.53 16.47 -17.24
CA THR A 7 2.49 16.41 -18.27
C THR A 7 1.59 15.24 -17.96
N TYR A 8 0.30 15.52 -17.80
CA TYR A 8 -0.68 14.51 -17.39
C TYR A 8 -1.42 13.93 -18.60
N ARG A 9 -1.72 12.65 -18.53
CA ARG A 9 -2.63 11.96 -19.42
C ARG A 9 -3.72 11.29 -18.58
N ILE A 10 -4.96 11.70 -18.79
CA ILE A 10 -6.13 11.18 -18.10
C ILE A 10 -6.94 10.38 -19.12
N LYS A 11 -7.30 9.15 -18.77
CA LYS A 11 -8.17 8.33 -19.58
C LYS A 11 -9.42 7.98 -18.80
N VAL A 12 -10.57 8.01 -19.45
CA VAL A 12 -11.87 7.56 -18.94
C VAL A 12 -12.45 6.61 -19.97
N ALA A 13 -12.92 5.44 -19.53
CA ALA A 13 -13.39 4.36 -20.40
C ALA A 13 -12.38 4.02 -21.53
N GLY A 14 -11.09 4.00 -21.21
CA GLY A 14 -10.00 3.76 -22.16
C GLY A 14 -9.68 4.92 -23.11
N GLN A 15 -10.49 5.98 -23.15
CA GLN A 15 -10.30 7.12 -24.03
C GLN A 15 -9.55 8.26 -23.34
N THR A 16 -8.55 8.82 -24.02
CA THR A 16 -7.83 10.00 -23.51
C THR A 16 -8.76 11.21 -23.48
N VAL A 17 -8.85 11.85 -22.32
CA VAL A 17 -9.59 13.10 -22.16
C VAL A 17 -8.87 14.21 -22.91
N THR A 18 -9.54 14.79 -23.88
CA THR A 18 -9.05 15.92 -24.69
C THR A 18 -9.99 17.11 -24.52
N GLY A 19 -9.47 18.33 -24.64
CA GLY A 19 -10.28 19.55 -24.53
C GLY A 19 -10.55 20.03 -23.10
N ALA A 20 -10.15 19.25 -22.09
CA ALA A 20 -10.22 19.66 -20.68
C ALA A 20 -8.83 19.78 -20.07
N THR A 21 -8.68 20.72 -19.13
CA THR A 21 -7.42 21.01 -18.43
C THR A 21 -7.52 20.54 -16.98
N LEU A 22 -6.49 19.86 -16.49
CA LEU A 22 -6.36 19.49 -15.08
C LEU A 22 -6.29 20.76 -14.21
N SER A 23 -7.25 20.92 -13.32
CA SER A 23 -7.30 22.02 -12.35
C SER A 23 -6.83 21.59 -10.97
N GLY A 24 -7.17 20.37 -10.57
CA GLY A 24 -6.78 19.80 -9.29
C GLY A 24 -6.88 18.29 -9.30
N LEU A 25 -5.99 17.65 -8.57
CA LEU A 25 -5.93 16.21 -8.43
C LEU A 25 -5.45 15.87 -7.02
N THR A 26 -6.15 14.96 -6.38
CA THR A 26 -5.68 14.33 -5.14
C THR A 26 -5.90 12.82 -5.27
N ILE A 27 -4.84 12.05 -5.08
CA ILE A 27 -4.89 10.58 -5.05
C ILE A 27 -4.31 10.14 -3.72
N THR A 28 -5.02 9.27 -3.00
CA THR A 28 -4.53 8.65 -1.77
C THR A 28 -4.56 7.14 -1.94
N SER A 29 -3.46 6.48 -1.59
CA SER A 29 -3.30 5.03 -1.71
C SER A 29 -2.56 4.45 -0.51
N GLY A 30 -2.76 3.15 -0.26
CA GLY A 30 -2.13 2.43 0.83
C GLY A 30 -2.85 2.58 2.17
N ARG A 31 -2.10 2.63 3.27
CA ARG A 31 -2.60 2.73 4.65
C ARG A 31 -1.89 3.84 5.42
N ASN A 32 -2.52 4.29 6.49
CA ASN A 32 -1.98 5.35 7.35
C ASN A 32 -1.09 4.82 8.48
N ASP A 33 -1.19 3.54 8.76
CA ASP A 33 -0.40 2.85 9.79
C ASP A 33 -0.22 1.38 9.42
N ILE A 34 0.68 0.72 10.14
CA ILE A 34 1.04 -0.69 9.91
C ILE A 34 0.11 -1.69 10.61
N TYR A 35 -0.86 -1.24 11.38
CA TYR A 35 -1.75 -2.08 12.17
C TYR A 35 -3.04 -2.44 11.43
N THR A 36 -3.35 -1.71 10.37
CA THR A 36 -4.56 -1.90 9.57
C THR A 36 -4.22 -2.37 8.17
N GLN A 37 -5.13 -3.12 7.57
CA GLN A 37 -5.03 -3.44 6.14
C GLN A 37 -5.29 -2.18 5.31
N PRO A 38 -4.68 -2.04 4.12
CA PRO A 38 -4.90 -0.91 3.24
C PRO A 38 -6.35 -0.75 2.83
N SER A 39 -6.79 0.48 2.74
CA SER A 39 -8.08 0.82 2.15
C SER A 39 -7.96 1.00 0.63
N ALA A 40 -9.10 0.97 -0.06
CA ALA A 40 -9.13 1.28 -1.48
C ALA A 40 -8.54 2.66 -1.77
N GLY A 41 -7.79 2.75 -2.86
CA GLY A 41 -7.29 4.01 -3.39
C GLY A 41 -8.45 4.97 -3.66
N TYR A 42 -8.22 6.25 -3.41
CA TYR A 42 -9.19 7.31 -3.61
C TYR A 42 -8.61 8.39 -4.51
N CYS A 43 -9.35 8.79 -5.52
CA CYS A 43 -8.99 9.84 -6.44
C CYS A 43 -10.09 10.91 -6.50
N ASN A 44 -9.71 12.16 -6.34
CA ASN A 44 -10.54 13.33 -6.60
C ASN A 44 -9.89 14.15 -7.72
N LEU A 45 -10.51 14.17 -8.88
CA LEU A 45 -10.03 14.82 -10.09
C LEU A 45 -10.96 15.98 -10.47
N THR A 46 -10.39 17.15 -10.68
CA THR A 46 -11.11 18.31 -11.18
C THR A 46 -10.55 18.75 -12.54
N LEU A 47 -11.42 18.76 -13.54
CA LEU A 47 -11.14 19.22 -14.90
C LEU A 47 -11.90 20.51 -15.19
N ILE A 48 -11.30 21.39 -15.98
CA ILE A 48 -11.94 22.59 -16.52
C ILE A 48 -11.99 22.46 -18.04
N GLU A 49 -13.19 22.57 -18.58
CA GLU A 49 -13.46 22.55 -20.01
C GLU A 49 -14.10 23.85 -20.45
N THR A 50 -13.68 24.34 -21.60
CA THR A 50 -14.11 25.64 -22.15
C THR A 50 -14.88 25.52 -23.49
N ALA A 51 -14.97 24.31 -24.04
CA ALA A 51 -15.57 24.07 -25.35
C ALA A 51 -17.05 23.66 -25.30
N LEU A 52 -17.63 23.48 -24.09
CA LEU A 52 -19.02 23.02 -23.90
C LEU A 52 -19.32 21.67 -24.60
N SER A 53 -18.35 20.82 -24.68
CA SER A 53 -18.58 19.47 -25.18
C SER A 53 -19.48 18.69 -24.22
N SER A 54 -20.22 17.72 -24.74
CA SER A 54 -20.93 16.77 -23.90
C SER A 54 -19.91 15.94 -23.11
N VAL A 55 -20.20 15.73 -21.82
CA VAL A 55 -19.39 14.87 -20.96
C VAL A 55 -20.11 13.53 -20.93
N ASP A 56 -19.56 12.56 -21.66
CA ASP A 56 -20.10 11.19 -21.76
C ASP A 56 -19.39 10.21 -20.78
N TYR A 57 -19.12 10.68 -19.55
CA TYR A 57 -18.55 9.84 -18.50
C TYR A 57 -19.68 9.24 -17.67
N GLU A 58 -19.58 7.94 -17.42
CA GLU A 58 -20.57 7.20 -16.66
C GLU A 58 -20.00 6.69 -15.33
N ILE A 59 -20.88 6.44 -14.38
CA ILE A 59 -20.53 5.76 -13.14
C ILE A 59 -20.02 4.37 -13.49
N ASN A 60 -18.92 3.97 -12.89
CA ASN A 60 -18.22 2.70 -13.11
C ASN A 60 -17.28 2.66 -14.33
N ASP A 61 -17.18 3.75 -15.09
CA ASP A 61 -16.13 3.86 -16.10
C ASP A 61 -14.74 3.72 -15.47
N ALA A 62 -13.86 3.02 -16.17
CA ALA A 62 -12.46 2.90 -15.77
C ALA A 62 -11.76 4.26 -15.91
N VAL A 63 -10.97 4.63 -14.91
CA VAL A 63 -10.15 5.84 -14.90
C VAL A 63 -8.70 5.46 -14.71
N SER A 64 -7.84 5.99 -15.57
CA SER A 64 -6.39 5.98 -15.32
C SER A 64 -5.81 7.39 -15.40
N ILE A 65 -4.87 7.66 -14.50
CA ILE A 65 -4.14 8.92 -14.45
C ILE A 65 -2.66 8.63 -14.54
N GLU A 66 -2.04 9.21 -15.54
CA GLU A 66 -0.64 9.04 -15.85
C GLU A 66 0.06 10.39 -15.88
N VAL A 67 1.36 10.39 -15.61
CA VAL A 67 2.23 11.57 -15.72
C VAL A 67 3.52 11.20 -16.42
N THR A 68 4.13 12.13 -17.13
CA THR A 68 5.44 11.88 -17.75
C THR A 68 6.53 11.84 -16.70
N ASN A 69 7.41 10.85 -16.79
CA ASN A 69 8.67 10.81 -16.03
C ASN A 69 9.72 11.77 -16.63
N SER A 70 10.92 11.80 -16.07
CA SER A 70 12.02 12.66 -16.54
C SER A 70 12.49 12.36 -17.97
N SER A 71 12.16 11.20 -18.51
CA SER A 71 12.46 10.78 -19.90
C SER A 71 11.29 11.01 -20.85
N GLY A 72 10.18 11.60 -20.39
CA GLY A 72 8.98 11.84 -21.19
C GLY A 72 8.08 10.60 -21.37
N VAL A 73 8.35 9.51 -20.66
CA VAL A 73 7.52 8.29 -20.66
C VAL A 73 6.39 8.45 -19.65
N TYR A 74 5.18 8.08 -20.04
CA TYR A 74 4.04 8.09 -19.12
C TYR A 74 4.13 6.94 -18.12
N VAL A 75 3.96 7.26 -16.84
CA VAL A 75 3.87 6.33 -15.72
C VAL A 75 2.54 6.53 -15.00
N TYR A 76 1.97 5.46 -14.48
CA TYR A 76 0.68 5.50 -13.80
C TYR A 76 0.83 6.12 -12.40
N LEU A 77 -0.11 7.00 -12.05
CA LEU A 77 -0.32 7.48 -10.67
C LEU A 77 -1.54 6.83 -10.04
N PHE A 78 -2.54 6.44 -10.85
CA PHE A 78 -3.78 5.87 -10.38
C PHE A 78 -4.48 5.07 -11.48
N GLY A 79 -5.07 3.94 -11.07
CA GLY A 79 -6.04 3.17 -11.82
C GLY A 79 -7.24 2.83 -10.93
N GLY A 80 -8.44 2.97 -11.47
CA GLY A 80 -9.66 2.72 -10.71
C GLY A 80 -10.92 2.95 -11.55
N PHE A 81 -12.02 3.23 -10.91
CA PHE A 81 -13.32 3.46 -11.59
C PHE A 81 -14.11 4.58 -10.92
N ILE A 82 -14.93 5.26 -11.72
CA ILE A 82 -15.74 6.39 -11.30
C ILE A 82 -16.82 5.96 -10.32
N THR A 83 -16.94 6.66 -9.21
CA THR A 83 -18.05 6.52 -8.26
C THR A 83 -19.00 7.69 -8.30
N ASP A 84 -18.49 8.90 -8.56
CA ASP A 84 -19.30 10.12 -8.57
C ASP A 84 -18.81 11.09 -9.64
N ILE A 85 -19.76 11.76 -10.29
CA ILE A 85 -19.49 12.83 -11.26
C ILE A 85 -20.35 14.03 -10.89
N SER A 86 -19.75 15.20 -10.82
CA SER A 86 -20.50 16.45 -10.72
C SER A 86 -20.00 17.48 -11.71
N ILE A 87 -20.92 18.15 -12.39
CA ILE A 87 -20.63 19.16 -13.40
C ILE A 87 -21.19 20.49 -12.94
N THR A 88 -20.34 21.48 -12.79
CA THR A 88 -20.74 22.85 -12.46
C THR A 88 -20.48 23.73 -13.67
N VAL A 89 -21.51 24.38 -14.18
CA VAL A 89 -21.43 25.31 -15.29
C VAL A 89 -21.31 26.72 -14.77
N ALA A 90 -20.25 27.42 -15.14
CA ALA A 90 -20.03 28.82 -14.80
C ALA A 90 -20.22 29.68 -16.04
N THR A 91 -21.09 30.68 -15.94
CA THR A 91 -21.26 31.72 -16.98
C THR A 91 -20.50 32.96 -16.56
N SER A 92 -19.62 33.45 -17.43
CA SER A 92 -19.00 34.77 -17.24
C SER A 92 -19.83 35.85 -17.94
N SER A 93 -19.68 37.11 -17.51
CA SER A 93 -20.36 38.26 -18.12
C SER A 93 -19.97 38.50 -19.60
N THR A 94 -18.99 37.77 -20.10
CA THR A 94 -18.46 37.85 -21.48
C THR A 94 -18.89 36.70 -22.40
N ASN A 95 -19.92 35.95 -22.03
CA ASN A 95 -20.43 34.75 -22.74
C ASN A 95 -19.44 33.58 -22.86
N VAL A 96 -18.36 33.56 -22.10
CA VAL A 96 -17.50 32.38 -21.99
C VAL A 96 -18.14 31.47 -20.93
N ILE A 97 -18.64 30.32 -21.35
CA ILE A 97 -19.15 29.30 -20.46
C ILE A 97 -18.02 28.32 -20.20
N THR A 98 -17.73 28.07 -18.95
CA THR A 98 -16.79 27.04 -18.51
C THR A 98 -17.51 25.95 -17.77
N GLN A 99 -17.14 24.70 -18.02
CA GLN A 99 -17.59 23.56 -17.23
C GLN A 99 -16.47 23.14 -16.29
N ARG A 100 -16.80 22.98 -15.03
CA ARG A 100 -15.93 22.33 -14.04
C ARG A 100 -16.50 20.95 -13.78
N ILE A 101 -15.75 19.94 -14.16
CA ILE A 101 -16.07 18.53 -14.01
C ILE A 101 -15.28 18.00 -12.83
N ASN A 102 -15.98 17.55 -11.80
CA ASN A 102 -15.37 16.89 -10.66
C ASN A 102 -15.71 15.41 -10.71
N ILE A 103 -14.67 14.58 -10.72
CA ILE A 103 -14.76 13.12 -10.79
C ILE A 103 -14.17 12.57 -9.50
N ILE A 104 -14.93 11.71 -8.82
CA ILE A 104 -14.44 10.88 -7.74
C ILE A 104 -14.33 9.46 -8.27
N ALA A 105 -13.15 8.86 -8.08
CA ALA A 105 -12.89 7.48 -8.45
C ALA A 105 -12.27 6.73 -7.28
N THR A 106 -12.50 5.42 -7.25
CA THR A 106 -11.96 4.53 -6.22
C THR A 106 -11.22 3.36 -6.87
N GLY A 107 -10.22 2.86 -6.17
CA GLY A 107 -9.42 1.72 -6.62
C GLY A 107 -10.14 0.37 -6.51
N ALA A 108 -9.47 -0.69 -6.92
CA ALA A 108 -10.05 -2.02 -7.08
C ALA A 108 -10.47 -2.68 -5.76
N LEU A 109 -9.80 -2.40 -4.63
CA LEU A 109 -10.20 -2.91 -3.30
C LEU A 109 -11.61 -2.47 -2.91
N ALA A 110 -12.10 -1.32 -3.43
CA ALA A 110 -13.48 -0.90 -3.22
C ALA A 110 -14.50 -1.86 -3.83
N ARG A 111 -14.16 -2.56 -4.91
CA ARG A 111 -15.02 -3.59 -5.51
C ARG A 111 -15.08 -4.83 -4.63
N LEU A 112 -13.94 -5.25 -4.07
CA LEU A 112 -13.91 -6.35 -3.11
C LEU A 112 -14.76 -6.05 -1.87
N ALA A 113 -14.79 -4.79 -1.43
CA ALA A 113 -15.60 -4.36 -0.30
C ALA A 113 -17.12 -4.42 -0.58
N ARG A 114 -17.53 -4.33 -1.84
CA ARG A 114 -18.95 -4.38 -2.26
C ARG A 114 -19.42 -5.79 -2.61
N ALA A 115 -18.50 -6.68 -2.98
CA ALA A 115 -18.83 -8.05 -3.33
C ALA A 115 -18.96 -8.93 -2.09
N ILE A 116 -20.02 -9.74 -2.03
CA ILE A 116 -20.29 -10.66 -0.92
C ILE A 116 -19.91 -12.07 -1.35
N TYR A 117 -19.10 -12.72 -0.52
CA TYR A 117 -18.83 -14.14 -0.64
C TYR A 117 -19.67 -14.91 0.38
N THR A 118 -20.31 -15.97 -0.11
CA THR A 118 -21.06 -16.94 0.71
C THR A 118 -20.53 -18.33 0.38
N GLY A 119 -19.90 -18.99 1.34
CA GLY A 119 -19.33 -20.30 1.08
C GLY A 119 -18.39 -20.78 2.17
N ASN A 120 -17.53 -21.70 1.81
CA ASN A 120 -16.54 -22.28 2.69
C ASN A 120 -15.14 -22.08 2.10
N LEU A 121 -14.16 -21.85 2.96
CA LEU A 121 -12.75 -21.93 2.60
C LEU A 121 -12.17 -23.23 3.17
N SER A 122 -11.47 -24.00 2.36
CA SER A 122 -10.67 -25.14 2.82
C SER A 122 -9.44 -24.65 3.59
N SER A 123 -8.90 -25.50 4.47
CA SER A 123 -7.61 -25.21 5.08
C SER A 123 -6.51 -25.21 4.02
N ASP A 124 -5.80 -24.12 3.89
CA ASP A 124 -4.71 -23.93 2.94
C ASP A 124 -3.76 -22.85 3.44
N PHE A 125 -2.73 -22.50 2.66
CA PHE A 125 -1.87 -21.36 2.94
C PHE A 125 -2.61 -20.03 2.71
N ASP A 126 -2.11 -18.99 3.34
CA ASP A 126 -2.72 -17.65 3.32
C ASP A 126 -2.84 -17.09 1.90
N GLY A 127 -1.77 -17.16 1.10
CA GLY A 127 -1.78 -16.71 -0.28
C GLY A 127 -2.75 -17.50 -1.17
N ASP A 128 -2.79 -18.84 -1.02
CA ASP A 128 -3.70 -19.70 -1.77
C ASP A 128 -5.17 -19.41 -1.40
N GLN A 129 -5.49 -19.20 -0.12
CA GLN A 129 -6.85 -18.82 0.28
C GLN A 129 -7.25 -17.44 -0.26
N ILE A 130 -6.32 -16.48 -0.28
CA ILE A 130 -6.56 -15.13 -0.83
C ILE A 130 -6.76 -15.20 -2.34
N ASP A 131 -5.91 -15.90 -3.07
CA ASP A 131 -6.06 -16.08 -4.53
C ASP A 131 -7.40 -16.74 -4.85
N PHE A 132 -7.76 -17.80 -4.13
CA PHE A 132 -9.04 -18.48 -4.29
C PHE A 132 -10.22 -17.52 -4.13
N ILE A 133 -10.25 -16.72 -3.04
CA ILE A 133 -11.42 -15.87 -2.77
C ILE A 133 -11.51 -14.67 -3.73
N ILE A 134 -10.39 -14.14 -4.20
CA ILE A 134 -10.37 -13.11 -5.22
C ILE A 134 -10.81 -13.68 -6.56
N SER A 135 -10.36 -14.88 -6.90
CA SER A 135 -10.75 -15.58 -8.13
C SER A 135 -12.25 -15.88 -8.19
N GLN A 136 -12.89 -16.18 -7.05
CA GLN A 136 -14.35 -16.37 -6.99
C GLN A 136 -15.11 -15.10 -7.41
N LEU A 137 -14.66 -13.93 -7.00
CA LEU A 137 -15.25 -12.69 -7.48
C LEU A 137 -15.20 -12.60 -9.01
N LEU A 138 -14.11 -13.03 -9.60
CA LEU A 138 -13.88 -12.95 -11.03
C LEU A 138 -14.79 -13.84 -11.84
N PHE A 139 -14.89 -15.10 -11.44
CA PHE A 139 -15.60 -16.12 -12.21
C PHE A 139 -17.10 -16.15 -11.89
N ASP A 140 -17.47 -15.98 -10.62
CA ASP A 140 -18.86 -16.15 -10.19
C ASP A 140 -19.66 -14.83 -10.28
N LYS A 141 -19.03 -13.70 -10.02
CA LYS A 141 -19.72 -12.40 -10.00
C LYS A 141 -19.65 -11.64 -11.31
N TRP A 142 -18.70 -11.96 -12.17
CA TRP A 142 -18.59 -11.34 -13.48
C TRP A 142 -19.83 -11.53 -14.34
N ASN A 143 -20.43 -12.70 -14.29
CA ASN A 143 -21.67 -13.01 -14.98
C ASN A 143 -22.89 -12.24 -14.47
N GLU A 144 -22.81 -11.68 -13.26
CA GLU A 144 -23.88 -10.88 -12.65
C GLU A 144 -23.79 -9.42 -13.07
N LEU A 145 -22.67 -8.99 -13.65
CA LEU A 145 -22.53 -7.64 -14.18
C LEU A 145 -23.31 -7.53 -15.49
N SER A 146 -24.00 -6.40 -15.66
CA SER A 146 -24.68 -6.13 -16.92
C SER A 146 -23.65 -6.05 -18.06
N SER A 147 -24.04 -6.48 -19.25
CA SER A 147 -23.15 -6.43 -20.42
C SER A 147 -22.68 -5.02 -20.78
N SER A 148 -23.39 -3.98 -20.34
CA SER A 148 -23.00 -2.58 -20.47
C SER A 148 -21.89 -2.16 -19.50
N LEU A 149 -21.64 -2.95 -18.46
CA LEU A 149 -20.58 -2.74 -17.48
C LEU A 149 -19.40 -3.70 -17.68
N THR A 150 -19.51 -4.62 -18.64
CA THR A 150 -18.41 -5.51 -19.01
C THR A 150 -17.62 -4.87 -20.13
N TRP A 151 -16.39 -4.63 -19.88
CA TRP A 151 -15.48 -3.92 -20.80
C TRP A 151 -14.96 -4.82 -21.91
N ASN A 152 -14.92 -6.12 -21.64
CA ASN A 152 -14.53 -7.15 -22.61
C ASN A 152 -15.54 -8.27 -22.65
N THR A 153 -15.51 -9.05 -23.71
CA THR A 153 -16.26 -10.29 -23.77
C THR A 153 -15.77 -11.22 -22.67
N TYR A 154 -16.70 -11.68 -21.83
CA TYR A 154 -16.39 -12.64 -20.79
C TYR A 154 -15.81 -13.92 -21.39
N ASP A 155 -14.67 -14.33 -20.88
CA ASP A 155 -14.04 -15.61 -21.15
C ASP A 155 -13.68 -16.25 -19.83
N ALA A 156 -14.23 -17.43 -19.55
CA ALA A 156 -13.99 -18.16 -18.30
C ALA A 156 -12.52 -18.58 -18.09
N THR A 157 -11.72 -18.54 -19.16
CA THR A 157 -10.28 -18.86 -19.12
C THR A 157 -9.42 -17.61 -18.94
N THR A 158 -10.01 -16.43 -19.10
CA THR A 158 -9.31 -15.15 -18.98
C THR A 158 -9.25 -14.75 -17.53
N GLN A 159 -8.06 -14.57 -17.02
CA GLN A 159 -7.87 -14.01 -15.69
C GLN A 159 -8.27 -12.53 -15.65
N TRP A 160 -8.62 -12.08 -14.48
CA TRP A 160 -9.04 -10.70 -14.23
C TRP A 160 -8.06 -9.63 -14.69
N GLN A 161 -6.77 -9.86 -14.57
CA GLN A 161 -5.73 -8.97 -15.05
C GLN A 161 -5.84 -8.61 -16.54
N ASN A 162 -6.59 -9.40 -17.32
CA ASN A 162 -6.87 -9.10 -18.72
C ASN A 162 -8.20 -8.35 -18.94
N ALA A 163 -8.93 -8.04 -17.86
CA ALA A 163 -10.13 -7.22 -17.95
C ALA A 163 -9.76 -5.71 -17.97
N GLU A 164 -10.64 -4.86 -18.50
CA GLU A 164 -10.38 -3.42 -18.62
C GLU A 164 -10.15 -2.71 -17.28
N ASN A 165 -10.65 -3.25 -16.20
CA ASN A 165 -10.44 -2.71 -14.86
C ASN A 165 -9.20 -3.28 -14.15
N ASN A 166 -8.31 -3.84 -14.90
CA ASN A 166 -7.02 -4.39 -14.55
C ASN A 166 -7.04 -5.63 -13.64
N GLY A 167 -7.76 -5.69 -12.55
CA GLY A 167 -7.98 -6.91 -11.78
C GLY A 167 -6.86 -7.34 -10.86
N VAL A 168 -6.35 -8.57 -11.00
CA VAL A 168 -5.36 -9.17 -10.11
C VAL A 168 -3.95 -8.85 -10.57
N GLY A 169 -3.13 -8.37 -9.65
CA GLY A 169 -1.69 -8.15 -9.79
C GLY A 169 -0.88 -9.33 -9.29
N GLU A 170 0.17 -9.06 -8.57
CA GLU A 170 1.02 -10.05 -7.92
C GLU A 170 0.38 -10.56 -6.64
N ILE A 171 0.24 -11.87 -6.51
CA ILE A 171 -0.21 -12.53 -5.29
C ILE A 171 0.85 -13.56 -4.91
N ASP A 172 1.42 -13.41 -3.72
CA ASP A 172 2.39 -14.35 -3.18
C ASP A 172 1.68 -15.66 -2.82
N THR A 173 1.98 -16.71 -3.57
CA THR A 173 1.43 -18.05 -3.39
C THR A 173 2.56 -19.08 -3.28
N PRO A 174 2.43 -20.07 -2.40
CA PRO A 174 1.28 -20.37 -1.52
C PRO A 174 1.12 -19.43 -0.32
N GLY A 175 2.09 -18.56 -0.02
CA GLY A 175 2.21 -17.80 1.22
C GLY A 175 2.97 -18.58 2.31
N ASP A 176 3.08 -17.98 3.50
CA ASP A 176 3.97 -18.47 4.55
C ASP A 176 3.25 -19.27 5.65
N TYR A 177 1.98 -18.98 5.92
CA TYR A 177 1.25 -19.51 7.06
C TYR A 177 0.06 -20.36 6.67
N GLN A 178 -0.07 -21.53 7.32
CA GLN A 178 -1.22 -22.39 7.11
C GLN A 178 -2.43 -21.89 7.90
N LEU A 179 -3.52 -21.60 7.19
CA LEU A 179 -4.78 -21.14 7.76
C LEU A 179 -5.77 -22.29 7.90
N ASP A 180 -6.66 -22.18 8.89
CA ASP A 180 -7.70 -23.18 9.11
C ASP A 180 -8.86 -23.03 8.12
N SER A 181 -9.65 -24.07 7.99
CA SER A 181 -10.88 -24.05 7.22
C SER A 181 -11.92 -23.12 7.86
N GLN A 182 -12.65 -22.40 7.04
CA GLN A 182 -13.74 -21.55 7.47
C GLN A 182 -15.04 -22.00 6.81
N ASN A 183 -16.08 -22.19 7.62
CA ASN A 183 -17.38 -22.66 7.15
C ASN A 183 -18.44 -21.58 7.30
N ASN A 184 -19.40 -21.58 6.36
CA ASN A 184 -20.54 -20.66 6.36
C ASN A 184 -20.12 -19.18 6.38
N LEU A 185 -19.05 -18.84 5.66
CA LEU A 185 -18.67 -17.45 5.47
C LEU A 185 -19.81 -16.69 4.80
N ASN A 186 -20.07 -15.49 5.27
CA ASN A 186 -20.99 -14.54 4.68
C ASN A 186 -20.50 -13.13 4.98
N GLY A 187 -19.71 -12.59 4.09
CA GLY A 187 -19.07 -11.29 4.28
C GLY A 187 -18.55 -10.70 2.98
N SER A 188 -18.11 -9.45 3.04
CA SER A 188 -17.45 -8.86 1.88
C SER A 188 -16.13 -9.56 1.62
N ILE A 189 -15.79 -9.72 0.35
CA ILE A 189 -14.52 -10.34 -0.06
C ILE A 189 -13.35 -9.59 0.55
N TYR A 190 -13.39 -8.24 0.58
CA TYR A 190 -12.36 -7.42 1.22
C TYR A 190 -12.21 -7.76 2.72
N SER A 191 -13.31 -7.91 3.45
CA SER A 191 -13.24 -8.23 4.89
C SER A 191 -12.59 -9.59 5.13
N ILE A 192 -12.98 -10.59 4.33
CA ILE A 192 -12.43 -11.94 4.44
C ILE A 192 -10.95 -11.94 4.05
N ALA A 193 -10.60 -11.40 2.89
CA ALA A 193 -9.22 -11.33 2.42
C ALA A 193 -8.32 -10.54 3.38
N SER A 194 -8.82 -9.44 3.97
CA SER A 194 -8.10 -8.67 5.00
C SER A 194 -7.82 -9.46 6.26
N GLN A 195 -8.75 -10.33 6.68
CA GLN A 195 -8.55 -11.22 7.81
C GLN A 195 -7.51 -12.31 7.50
N LEU A 196 -7.55 -12.87 6.29
CA LEU A 196 -6.56 -13.85 5.82
C LEU A 196 -5.17 -13.22 5.76
N ALA A 197 -5.05 -12.03 5.13
CA ALA A 197 -3.80 -11.28 5.05
C ALA A 197 -3.23 -10.95 6.44
N THR A 198 -4.08 -10.55 7.39
CA THR A 198 -3.66 -10.31 8.77
C THR A 198 -3.18 -11.60 9.44
N SER A 199 -3.83 -12.73 9.14
CA SER A 199 -3.42 -14.04 9.67
C SER A 199 -2.09 -14.53 9.11
N GLY A 200 -1.78 -14.17 7.84
CA GLY A 200 -0.50 -14.45 7.19
C GLY A 200 0.60 -13.42 7.50
N LEU A 201 0.40 -12.44 8.40
CA LEU A 201 1.30 -11.29 8.60
C LEU A 201 1.54 -10.47 7.33
N GLY A 202 0.71 -10.64 6.33
CA GLY A 202 0.77 -10.01 5.04
C GLY A 202 -0.16 -8.79 4.92
N TYR A 203 -0.23 -8.24 3.73
CA TYR A 203 -1.13 -7.15 3.41
C TYR A 203 -1.63 -7.20 1.98
N LEU A 204 -2.88 -6.81 1.80
CA LEU A 204 -3.43 -6.53 0.48
C LEU A 204 -2.92 -5.16 0.01
N TYR A 205 -2.84 -4.95 -1.29
CA TYR A 205 -2.50 -3.64 -1.84
C TYR A 205 -3.12 -3.43 -3.22
N GLU A 206 -3.10 -2.19 -3.65
CA GLU A 206 -3.38 -1.79 -5.03
C GLU A 206 -2.13 -1.15 -5.60
N ASP A 207 -1.76 -1.56 -6.80
CA ASP A 207 -0.69 -0.88 -7.52
C ASP A 207 -1.20 0.42 -8.19
N SER A 208 -0.30 1.18 -8.80
CA SER A 208 -0.66 2.42 -9.49
C SER A 208 -1.53 2.21 -10.73
N GLN A 209 -1.65 1.00 -11.25
CA GLN A 209 -2.50 0.63 -12.36
C GLN A 209 -3.90 0.19 -11.92
N GLY A 210 -4.11 0.00 -10.62
CA GLY A 210 -5.35 -0.50 -10.05
C GLY A 210 -5.44 -2.03 -10.02
N LEU A 211 -4.29 -2.73 -10.06
CA LEU A 211 -4.25 -4.17 -9.83
C LEU A 211 -4.24 -4.47 -8.33
N ILE A 212 -4.95 -5.51 -7.92
CA ILE A 212 -4.98 -5.99 -6.53
C ILE A 212 -3.84 -6.98 -6.34
N GLY A 213 -3.00 -6.73 -5.36
CA GLY A 213 -1.91 -7.61 -4.95
C GLY A 213 -2.07 -8.10 -3.52
N TYR A 214 -1.34 -9.16 -3.22
CA TYR A 214 -1.13 -9.65 -1.86
C TYR A 214 0.36 -9.90 -1.65
N ALA A 215 0.88 -9.30 -0.60
CA ALA A 215 2.24 -9.50 -0.12
C ALA A 215 2.20 -10.29 1.19
N ASP A 216 2.89 -11.42 1.25
CA ASP A 216 3.01 -12.25 2.44
C ASP A 216 4.02 -11.69 3.46
N SER A 217 4.32 -12.45 4.49
CA SER A 217 5.19 -12.00 5.59
C SER A 217 6.64 -11.81 5.16
N THR A 218 7.10 -12.51 4.14
CA THR A 218 8.49 -12.48 3.64
C THR A 218 8.71 -11.51 2.48
N HIS A 219 7.64 -11.08 1.80
CA HIS A 219 7.71 -10.23 0.60
C HIS A 219 8.64 -9.02 0.76
N ARG A 220 8.53 -8.26 1.86
CA ARG A 220 9.36 -7.06 2.09
C ARG A 220 10.84 -7.38 2.24
N SER A 221 11.16 -8.47 2.94
CA SER A 221 12.55 -8.89 3.16
C SER A 221 13.17 -9.42 1.88
N GLU A 222 12.42 -10.16 1.09
CA GLU A 222 12.86 -10.68 -0.21
C GLU A 222 13.06 -9.56 -1.21
N TYR A 223 12.11 -8.64 -1.32
CA TYR A 223 12.24 -7.47 -2.21
C TYR A 223 13.46 -6.63 -1.83
N LEU A 224 13.64 -6.33 -0.54
CA LEU A 224 14.79 -5.58 -0.05
C LEU A 224 16.11 -6.30 -0.34
N SER A 225 16.16 -7.61 -0.14
CA SER A 225 17.36 -8.42 -0.42
C SER A 225 17.74 -8.41 -1.90
N GLN A 226 16.76 -8.39 -2.79
CA GLN A 226 16.97 -8.43 -4.24
C GLN A 226 17.29 -7.06 -4.85
N ASN A 227 16.64 -6.01 -4.36
CA ASN A 227 16.64 -4.69 -5.00
C ASN A 227 17.36 -3.61 -4.19
N GLY A 228 17.60 -3.82 -2.88
CA GLY A 228 18.15 -2.80 -1.99
C GLY A 228 17.13 -1.70 -1.68
N TYR A 229 17.65 -0.62 -1.08
CA TYR A 229 16.86 0.58 -0.78
C TYR A 229 16.84 1.55 -1.97
N VAL A 230 15.75 2.28 -2.08
CA VAL A 230 15.70 3.52 -2.86
C VAL A 230 16.33 4.60 -1.99
N ASP A 231 17.51 5.08 -2.38
CA ASP A 231 18.21 6.15 -1.67
C ASP A 231 17.62 7.52 -2.05
N LEU A 232 17.17 8.26 -1.06
CA LEU A 232 16.64 9.61 -1.20
C LEU A 232 17.35 10.55 -0.22
N SER A 233 17.37 11.84 -0.52
CA SER A 233 17.90 12.85 0.39
C SER A 233 16.81 13.54 1.18
N GLY A 234 16.96 13.63 2.49
CA GLY A 234 16.10 14.45 3.34
C GLY A 234 16.14 15.94 3.02
N ASN A 235 17.21 16.40 2.34
CA ASN A 235 17.33 17.79 1.87
C ASN A 235 16.36 18.09 0.71
N ASP A 236 15.93 17.06 -0.04
CA ASP A 236 15.00 17.18 -1.16
C ASP A 236 13.54 17.18 -0.70
N ALA A 237 13.32 16.79 0.54
CA ALA A 237 12.01 16.89 1.17
C ALA A 237 11.66 18.37 1.44
N ILE A 238 10.39 18.75 1.23
CA ILE A 238 9.91 20.09 1.56
C ILE A 238 9.93 20.23 3.09
N GLY A 239 10.89 21.02 3.56
CA GLY A 239 11.02 21.28 5.00
C GLY A 239 10.20 22.25 5.59
N PRO A 240 9.59 22.96 6.35
CA PRO A 240 9.84 23.12 7.78
C PRO A 240 9.17 22.04 8.65
N ASN A 241 8.53 21.03 8.06
CA ASN A 241 7.64 20.10 8.78
C ASN A 241 8.09 18.63 8.71
N LEU A 242 9.37 18.37 8.42
CA LEU A 242 9.89 17.02 8.60
C LEU A 242 9.87 16.69 10.10
N GLN A 243 8.88 15.91 10.50
CA GLN A 243 8.65 15.58 11.89
C GLN A 243 9.15 14.20 12.22
N ILE A 244 10.10 14.11 13.13
CA ILE A 244 10.57 12.84 13.69
C ILE A 244 9.78 12.59 14.97
N GLN A 245 9.19 11.40 15.08
CA GLN A 245 8.36 11.03 16.22
C GLN A 245 8.81 9.71 16.83
N LYS A 246 8.66 9.60 18.15
CA LYS A 246 8.79 8.35 18.90
C LYS A 246 7.59 8.29 19.85
N LYS A 247 6.72 7.30 19.67
CA LYS A 247 5.43 7.23 20.36
C LYS A 247 5.32 5.97 21.20
N SER A 248 4.81 6.09 22.42
CA SER A 248 4.44 4.93 23.24
C SER A 248 3.25 4.16 22.64
N GLY A 249 2.39 4.82 21.84
CA GLY A 249 1.29 4.19 21.14
C GLY A 249 1.69 3.15 20.10
N ASP A 250 2.95 3.18 19.65
CA ASP A 250 3.50 2.21 18.70
C ASP A 250 4.07 0.97 19.40
N VAL A 251 4.20 1.00 20.73
CA VAL A 251 4.72 -0.14 21.52
C VAL A 251 3.62 -1.17 21.74
N ARG A 252 3.98 -2.44 21.57
CA ARG A 252 3.19 -3.62 21.92
C ARG A 252 4.09 -4.59 22.65
N ASN A 253 4.00 -4.64 23.98
CA ASN A 253 4.88 -5.44 24.82
C ASN A 253 4.19 -6.61 25.53
N SER A 254 2.91 -6.83 25.18
CA SER A 254 2.14 -7.99 25.56
C SER A 254 1.21 -8.34 24.40
N ILE A 255 1.48 -9.42 23.70
CA ILE A 255 0.76 -9.86 22.51
C ILE A 255 -0.01 -11.12 22.81
N THR A 256 -1.28 -11.15 22.40
CA THR A 256 -2.11 -12.36 22.41
C THR A 256 -2.60 -12.62 20.99
N ILE A 257 -2.32 -13.81 20.47
CA ILE A 257 -2.84 -14.28 19.18
C ILE A 257 -3.96 -15.27 19.44
N ALA A 258 -5.14 -14.96 18.93
CA ALA A 258 -6.25 -15.90 18.86
C ALA A 258 -6.16 -16.67 17.53
N TYR A 259 -6.27 -18.01 17.56
CA TYR A 259 -6.10 -18.87 16.40
C TYR A 259 -7.13 -20.00 16.32
N GLY A 260 -7.15 -20.77 15.24
CA GLY A 260 -8.14 -21.80 14.94
C GLY A 260 -9.39 -21.24 14.24
N SER A 261 -10.21 -22.11 13.70
CA SER A 261 -11.38 -21.77 12.85
C SER A 261 -12.40 -20.82 13.51
N ALA A 262 -12.45 -20.80 14.82
CA ALA A 262 -13.34 -19.92 15.59
C ALA A 262 -12.60 -18.91 16.47
N GLY A 263 -11.26 -18.83 16.37
CA GLY A 263 -10.44 -17.99 17.25
C GLY A 263 -10.54 -18.36 18.74
N ASN A 264 -10.88 -19.61 19.04
CA ASN A 264 -11.18 -20.07 20.41
C ASN A 264 -9.92 -20.45 21.21
N SER A 265 -8.78 -20.60 20.54
CA SER A 265 -7.50 -20.89 21.17
C SER A 265 -6.64 -19.64 21.17
N THR A 266 -5.83 -19.47 22.20
CA THR A 266 -4.96 -18.29 22.31
C THR A 266 -3.55 -18.69 22.76
N VAL A 267 -2.57 -17.97 22.27
CA VAL A 267 -1.20 -17.95 22.77
C VAL A 267 -0.82 -16.52 23.14
N SER A 268 0.14 -16.34 24.02
CA SER A 268 0.54 -15.01 24.46
C SER A 268 2.05 -14.94 24.71
N SER A 269 2.64 -13.81 24.36
CA SER A 269 4.03 -13.47 24.64
C SER A 269 4.12 -12.08 25.26
N SER A 270 5.13 -11.85 26.11
CA SER A 270 5.34 -10.55 26.74
C SER A 270 6.82 -10.27 27.03
N ASP A 271 7.22 -9.02 26.91
CA ASP A 271 8.56 -8.52 27.24
C ASP A 271 8.55 -7.80 28.58
N ALA A 272 9.14 -8.43 29.60
CA ALA A 272 9.17 -7.91 30.97
C ALA A 272 9.99 -6.63 31.09
N THR A 273 11.04 -6.44 30.26
CA THR A 273 11.89 -5.25 30.26
C THR A 273 11.11 -4.06 29.74
N SER A 274 10.44 -4.23 28.60
CA SER A 274 9.60 -3.19 28.03
C SER A 274 8.41 -2.83 28.94
N ILE A 275 7.77 -3.84 29.54
CA ILE A 275 6.69 -3.59 30.52
C ILE A 275 7.20 -2.79 31.72
N GLY A 276 8.42 -3.07 32.19
CA GLY A 276 9.05 -2.31 33.26
C GLY A 276 9.32 -0.85 32.89
N LEU A 277 9.61 -0.57 31.62
CA LEU A 277 9.93 0.78 31.15
C LEU A 277 8.69 1.60 30.77
N TYR A 278 7.71 0.97 30.11
CA TYR A 278 6.59 1.69 29.47
C TYR A 278 5.22 1.35 30.05
N GLY A 279 5.15 0.41 30.99
CA GLY A 279 3.89 -0.17 31.43
C GLY A 279 3.39 -1.24 30.45
N SER A 280 2.32 -1.93 30.83
CA SER A 280 1.72 -2.97 29.96
C SER A 280 0.94 -2.32 28.83
N LEU A 281 1.38 -2.56 27.61
CA LEU A 281 0.77 -2.11 26.35
C LEU A 281 0.37 -3.36 25.54
N ALA A 282 -0.81 -3.88 25.89
CA ALA A 282 -1.30 -5.15 25.36
C ALA A 282 -2.03 -4.99 24.02
N SER A 283 -1.91 -6.00 23.15
CA SER A 283 -2.68 -6.13 21.92
C SER A 283 -3.15 -7.56 21.73
N THR A 284 -4.40 -7.73 21.28
CA THR A 284 -4.94 -9.03 20.87
C THR A 284 -5.20 -9.00 19.37
N ILE A 285 -4.68 -10.00 18.67
CA ILE A 285 -4.85 -10.15 17.22
C ILE A 285 -5.63 -11.43 16.98
N THR A 286 -6.75 -11.33 16.29
CA THR A 286 -7.56 -12.49 15.91
C THR A 286 -7.15 -12.95 14.52
N THR A 287 -6.75 -14.21 14.42
CA THR A 287 -6.29 -14.84 13.20
C THR A 287 -7.09 -16.10 12.89
N THR A 288 -6.93 -16.63 11.70
CA THR A 288 -7.43 -17.92 11.26
C THR A 288 -6.31 -18.96 11.15
N LEU A 289 -5.16 -18.71 11.78
CA LEU A 289 -4.04 -19.64 11.82
C LEU A 289 -4.51 -21.02 12.29
N LYS A 290 -4.01 -22.06 11.64
CA LYS A 290 -4.36 -23.45 11.99
C LYS A 290 -3.54 -23.99 13.14
N ASN A 291 -2.25 -23.68 13.18
CA ASN A 291 -1.29 -24.30 14.06
C ASN A 291 -0.99 -23.42 15.28
N GLN A 292 -0.85 -24.04 16.44
CA GLN A 292 -0.42 -23.33 17.65
C GLN A 292 1.02 -22.82 17.54
N SER A 293 1.90 -23.57 16.88
CA SER A 293 3.29 -23.15 16.66
C SER A 293 3.35 -21.84 15.91
N ASP A 294 2.63 -21.75 14.78
CA ASP A 294 2.61 -20.55 13.92
C ASP A 294 2.06 -19.35 14.69
N ALA A 295 1.03 -19.56 15.51
CA ALA A 295 0.47 -18.50 16.35
C ALA A 295 1.47 -18.03 17.44
N GLN A 296 2.24 -18.96 18.02
CA GLN A 296 3.29 -18.61 18.99
C GLN A 296 4.44 -17.87 18.32
N ASP A 297 4.90 -18.36 17.17
CA ASP A 297 5.96 -17.72 16.40
C ASP A 297 5.57 -16.29 15.98
N GLN A 298 4.31 -16.08 15.56
CA GLN A 298 3.79 -14.74 15.28
C GLN A 298 3.74 -13.85 16.53
N ALA A 299 3.33 -14.38 17.69
CA ALA A 299 3.28 -13.62 18.94
C ALA A 299 4.69 -13.16 19.34
N ASP A 300 5.68 -14.04 19.23
CA ASP A 300 7.07 -13.76 19.53
C ASP A 300 7.66 -12.75 18.52
N TYR A 301 7.37 -12.91 17.23
CA TYR A 301 7.77 -12.00 16.17
C TYR A 301 7.21 -10.58 16.39
N TYR A 302 5.90 -10.45 16.66
CA TYR A 302 5.31 -9.14 16.97
C TYR A 302 5.98 -8.48 18.18
N LEU A 303 6.29 -9.27 19.20
CA LEU A 303 6.97 -8.75 20.37
C LEU A 303 8.37 -8.22 20.02
N ASP A 304 9.14 -8.98 19.23
CA ASP A 304 10.47 -8.61 18.82
C ASP A 304 10.53 -7.29 18.05
N ILE A 305 9.56 -7.06 17.17
CA ILE A 305 9.52 -5.85 16.34
C ILE A 305 8.77 -4.67 16.98
N ARG A 306 8.00 -4.89 18.07
CA ARG A 306 7.11 -3.87 18.66
C ARG A 306 7.34 -3.58 20.14
N ALA A 307 8.16 -4.35 20.82
CA ALA A 307 8.36 -4.16 22.27
C ALA A 307 8.95 -2.78 22.60
N PHE A 308 9.72 -2.19 21.70
CA PHE A 308 10.40 -0.91 21.93
C PHE A 308 10.03 0.14 20.89
N PRO A 309 9.81 1.40 21.31
CA PRO A 309 9.44 2.46 20.38
C PRO A 309 10.59 2.86 19.48
N GLN A 310 10.35 2.98 18.19
CA GLN A 310 11.30 3.43 17.19
C GLN A 310 11.06 4.88 16.78
N TYR A 311 12.07 5.54 16.24
CA TYR A 311 11.88 6.80 15.55
C TYR A 311 11.17 6.57 14.23
N ALA A 312 10.13 7.33 13.97
CA ALA A 312 9.32 7.26 12.78
C ALA A 312 9.18 8.62 12.10
N LEU A 313 8.99 8.59 10.80
CA LEU A 313 8.65 9.74 9.97
C LEU A 313 7.20 9.57 9.51
N PRO A 314 6.23 10.18 10.20
CA PRO A 314 4.81 9.96 9.88
C PRO A 314 4.43 10.51 8.51
N ARG A 315 5.18 11.49 7.98
CA ARG A 315 4.99 12.05 6.66
C ARG A 315 6.28 12.70 6.17
N VAL A 316 6.61 12.42 4.91
CA VAL A 316 7.68 13.10 4.17
C VAL A 316 7.10 13.59 2.86
N THR A 317 7.33 14.86 2.54
CA THR A 317 6.73 15.51 1.36
C THR A 317 7.82 15.88 0.35
N PHE A 318 7.63 15.50 -0.90
CA PHE A 318 8.49 15.83 -2.03
C PHE A 318 7.72 16.65 -3.07
N GLN A 319 8.35 17.70 -3.58
CA GLN A 319 7.81 18.49 -4.66
C GLN A 319 8.58 18.18 -5.95
N LEU A 320 8.00 17.35 -6.83
CA LEU A 320 8.73 16.71 -7.92
C LEU A 320 9.27 17.68 -8.99
N GLN A 321 8.71 18.88 -9.10
CA GLN A 321 9.25 19.93 -9.99
C GLN A 321 10.42 20.70 -9.37
N SER A 322 10.79 20.44 -8.08
CA SER A 322 11.96 21.08 -7.48
C SER A 322 13.21 20.79 -8.32
N PRO A 323 14.02 21.82 -8.63
CA PRO A 323 15.28 21.62 -9.34
C PRO A 323 16.34 20.90 -8.49
N GLU A 324 16.13 20.77 -7.20
CA GLU A 324 17.02 20.09 -6.26
C GLU A 324 16.90 18.58 -6.38
N ILE A 325 15.68 18.06 -6.66
CA ILE A 325 15.45 16.63 -6.91
C ILE A 325 16.04 16.26 -8.27
N ASP A 326 16.94 15.32 -8.30
CA ASP A 326 17.49 14.82 -9.54
C ASP A 326 16.52 13.90 -10.30
N ASN A 327 16.90 13.46 -11.51
CA ASN A 327 16.03 12.65 -12.34
C ASN A 327 15.88 11.21 -11.84
N THR A 328 16.87 10.68 -11.14
CA THR A 328 16.85 9.32 -10.58
C THR A 328 15.85 9.27 -9.44
N ASP A 329 15.99 10.19 -8.49
CA ASP A 329 15.11 10.30 -7.32
C ASP A 329 13.67 10.62 -7.74
N ARG A 330 13.51 11.52 -8.73
CA ARG A 330 12.20 11.84 -9.28
C ARG A 330 11.51 10.62 -9.90
N ASN A 331 12.25 9.84 -10.69
CA ASN A 331 11.70 8.64 -11.32
C ASN A 331 11.39 7.56 -10.28
N ALA A 332 12.21 7.40 -9.25
CA ALA A 332 11.96 6.50 -8.14
C ALA A 332 10.69 6.90 -7.37
N LEU A 333 10.54 8.20 -7.06
CA LEU A 333 9.33 8.72 -6.41
C LEU A 333 8.07 8.53 -7.27
N LEU A 334 8.17 8.69 -8.60
CA LEU A 334 7.06 8.44 -9.52
C LEU A 334 6.67 6.96 -9.60
N GLY A 335 7.58 6.06 -9.27
CA GLY A 335 7.35 4.62 -9.20
C GLY A 335 6.95 4.13 -7.82
N VAL A 336 6.48 4.99 -6.91
CA VAL A 336 6.12 4.63 -5.54
C VAL A 336 5.09 3.50 -5.49
N PHE A 337 5.32 2.53 -4.60
CA PHE A 337 4.41 1.42 -4.31
C PHE A 337 4.43 1.09 -2.82
N MET A 338 3.41 0.36 -2.36
CA MET A 338 3.32 -0.06 -0.98
C MET A 338 4.36 -1.14 -0.66
N GLY A 339 5.11 -0.94 0.42
CA GLY A 339 6.23 -1.81 0.76
C GLY A 339 7.57 -1.40 0.13
N MET A 340 7.63 -0.33 -0.68
CA MET A 340 8.88 0.18 -1.24
C MET A 340 9.88 0.50 -0.13
N PRO A 341 11.07 -0.10 -0.13
CA PRO A 341 12.12 0.20 0.83
C PRO A 341 12.81 1.52 0.49
N VAL A 342 12.86 2.43 1.45
CA VAL A 342 13.47 3.76 1.29
C VAL A 342 14.53 3.98 2.35
N ASN A 343 15.70 4.46 1.91
CA ASN A 343 16.73 5.00 2.79
C ASN A 343 16.79 6.53 2.61
N LEU A 344 16.45 7.26 3.65
CA LEU A 344 16.45 8.72 3.65
C LEU A 344 17.70 9.22 4.38
N SER A 345 18.67 9.74 3.64
CA SER A 345 19.91 10.32 4.15
C SER A 345 19.75 11.77 4.62
N ASN A 346 20.81 12.34 5.14
CA ASN A 346 20.86 13.74 5.63
C ASN A 346 19.83 14.06 6.73
N MET A 347 19.54 13.06 7.55
CA MET A 347 18.67 13.19 8.72
C MET A 347 19.46 13.67 9.95
N PRO A 348 18.78 14.19 10.99
CA PRO A 348 19.44 14.51 12.26
C PRO A 348 20.12 13.29 12.87
N SER A 349 21.25 13.51 13.56
CA SER A 349 22.10 12.45 14.12
C SER A 349 21.43 11.58 15.21
N ASN A 350 20.29 12.00 15.73
CA ASN A 350 19.45 11.18 16.61
C ASN A 350 18.68 10.05 15.89
N MET A 351 18.76 10.01 14.56
CA MET A 351 18.25 8.92 13.73
C MET A 351 19.43 8.13 13.17
N ASN A 352 19.69 6.95 13.67
CA ASN A 352 20.67 5.95 13.19
C ASN A 352 21.89 6.53 12.43
N GLY A 353 22.58 7.51 13.04
CA GLY A 353 23.73 8.14 12.40
C GLY A 353 23.41 9.15 11.29
N GLY A 354 22.15 9.59 11.14
CA GLY A 354 21.72 10.56 10.15
C GLY A 354 20.96 9.94 8.97
N GLU A 355 20.47 8.72 9.14
CA GLU A 355 19.68 8.01 8.14
C GLU A 355 18.36 7.50 8.74
N PHE A 356 17.34 7.39 7.89
CA PHE A 356 16.09 6.71 8.21
C PHE A 356 15.82 5.66 7.15
N GLN A 357 15.73 4.43 7.59
CA GLN A 357 15.34 3.30 6.75
C GLN A 357 13.91 2.89 7.07
N GLY A 358 13.09 2.81 6.06
CA GLY A 358 11.66 2.52 6.22
C GLY A 358 11.03 1.91 4.98
N PHE A 359 9.81 1.43 5.17
CA PHE A 359 8.93 1.00 4.09
C PHE A 359 7.81 2.01 3.88
N VAL A 360 7.46 2.24 2.63
CA VAL A 360 6.28 3.04 2.27
C VAL A 360 5.03 2.25 2.64
N GLU A 361 4.16 2.85 3.45
CA GLU A 361 2.87 2.29 3.85
C GLU A 361 1.70 2.88 3.05
N GLY A 362 1.85 4.11 2.64
CA GLY A 362 0.85 4.80 1.84
C GLY A 362 1.38 6.12 1.33
N TRP A 363 0.64 6.72 0.41
CA TRP A 363 1.03 8.01 -0.16
C TRP A 363 -0.16 8.83 -0.61
N THR A 364 0.09 10.13 -0.76
CA THR A 364 -0.87 11.07 -1.34
C THR A 364 -0.21 11.88 -2.44
N TRP A 365 -0.75 11.78 -3.64
CA TRP A 365 -0.45 12.67 -4.73
C TRP A 365 -1.33 13.91 -4.67
N THR A 366 -0.74 15.08 -4.78
CA THR A 366 -1.47 16.33 -4.99
C THR A 366 -0.91 17.02 -6.22
N ALA A 367 -1.79 17.29 -7.19
CA ALA A 367 -1.36 17.87 -8.43
C ALA A 367 -2.27 19.02 -8.90
N SER A 368 -1.70 19.92 -9.64
CA SER A 368 -2.35 20.94 -10.45
C SER A 368 -1.58 21.09 -11.77
N MET A 369 -1.99 22.00 -12.65
CA MET A 369 -1.44 22.11 -14.01
C MET A 369 0.09 22.02 -14.11
N ASN A 370 0.83 22.65 -13.18
CA ASN A 370 2.31 22.69 -13.21
C ASN A 370 2.94 22.22 -11.89
N ARG A 371 2.20 21.57 -11.04
CA ARG A 371 2.66 21.12 -9.74
C ARG A 371 2.32 19.65 -9.52
N LEU A 372 3.30 18.91 -9.04
CA LEU A 372 3.13 17.53 -8.58
C LEU A 372 3.87 17.36 -7.26
N GLN A 373 3.12 17.03 -6.22
CA GLN A 373 3.62 16.80 -4.87
C GLN A 373 3.28 15.38 -4.46
N LEU A 374 4.22 14.73 -3.79
CA LEU A 374 4.07 13.42 -3.17
C LEU A 374 4.28 13.53 -1.67
N ASP A 375 3.31 13.08 -0.91
CA ASP A 375 3.41 12.87 0.53
C ASP A 375 3.53 11.37 0.78
N LEU A 376 4.64 10.92 1.38
CA LEU A 376 4.88 9.54 1.77
C LEU A 376 4.55 9.33 3.25
N ILE A 377 3.89 8.23 3.55
CA ILE A 377 3.70 7.70 4.90
C ILE A 377 4.61 6.48 5.02
N MET A 378 5.52 6.47 5.98
CA MET A 378 6.53 5.43 6.12
C MET A 378 6.55 4.84 7.52
N SER A 379 6.85 3.55 7.59
CA SER A 379 7.16 2.85 8.83
C SER A 379 8.65 2.52 8.91
N PRO A 380 9.27 2.55 10.10
CA PRO A 380 10.65 2.09 10.26
C PRO A 380 10.80 0.61 9.85
N VAL A 381 11.90 0.27 9.22
CA VAL A 381 12.23 -1.13 8.87
C VAL A 381 12.14 -2.05 10.09
N ALA A 382 12.57 -1.57 11.26
CA ALA A 382 12.50 -2.30 12.52
C ALA A 382 11.08 -2.70 12.96
N TYR A 383 10.04 -2.12 12.34
CA TYR A 383 8.64 -2.52 12.59
C TYR A 383 8.12 -3.60 11.64
N SER A 384 8.88 -3.95 10.63
CA SER A 384 8.48 -4.96 9.63
C SER A 384 9.48 -6.10 9.50
N LEU A 385 10.75 -5.87 9.84
CA LEU A 385 11.78 -6.88 9.76
C LEU A 385 12.40 -7.11 11.14
N GLN A 386 12.52 -8.38 11.50
CA GLN A 386 13.17 -8.76 12.74
C GLN A 386 14.65 -8.38 12.67
N ALA A 387 15.10 -7.58 13.64
CA ALA A 387 16.51 -7.29 13.78
C ALA A 387 17.27 -8.55 14.23
N PHE A 388 18.39 -8.81 13.61
CA PHE A 388 19.31 -9.86 14.08
C PHE A 388 19.86 -9.44 15.45
N ARG A 389 19.52 -10.17 16.50
CA ARG A 389 20.05 -9.91 17.83
C ARG A 389 21.40 -10.60 17.99
N TRP A 390 22.35 -9.99 18.70
CA TRP A 390 23.60 -10.64 19.09
C TRP A 390 23.38 -11.99 19.77
N THR A 391 22.30 -12.12 20.50
CA THR A 391 21.91 -13.39 21.15
C THR A 391 21.44 -14.45 20.15
N SER A 392 21.05 -14.07 18.95
CA SER A 392 20.63 -14.97 17.87
C SER A 392 21.79 -15.39 16.96
N VAL A 393 22.94 -14.73 17.07
CA VAL A 393 24.15 -15.15 16.35
C VAL A 393 24.65 -16.45 16.95
N PRO A 394 24.78 -17.55 16.17
CA PRO A 394 25.30 -18.81 16.70
C PRO A 394 26.66 -18.59 17.35
N ALA A 395 26.89 -19.16 18.52
CA ALA A 395 28.12 -18.97 19.30
C ALA A 395 29.40 -19.43 18.56
N ALA A 396 29.24 -20.19 17.48
CA ALA A 396 30.35 -20.64 16.63
C ALA A 396 30.69 -19.61 15.52
N GLU A 397 29.87 -18.61 15.28
CA GLU A 397 30.11 -17.59 14.27
C GLU A 397 31.12 -16.57 14.78
N THR A 398 32.00 -16.18 13.89
CA THR A 398 33.01 -15.13 14.11
C THR A 398 32.78 -14.00 13.11
N TRP A 399 33.36 -12.84 13.33
CA TRP A 399 33.33 -11.71 12.42
C TRP A 399 33.72 -12.07 10.96
N ASN A 400 34.51 -13.09 10.77
CA ASN A 400 34.97 -13.55 9.47
C ASN A 400 34.06 -14.61 8.83
N THR A 401 33.13 -15.20 9.61
CA THR A 401 32.22 -16.27 9.16
C THR A 401 30.81 -15.81 9.03
N ILE A 402 30.46 -14.68 9.66
CA ILE A 402 29.16 -14.04 9.45
C ILE A 402 29.03 -13.64 7.97
N SER A 403 27.90 -13.96 7.36
CA SER A 403 27.64 -13.63 5.96
C SER A 403 27.95 -12.14 5.70
N PRO A 404 28.73 -11.82 4.67
CA PRO A 404 28.99 -10.43 4.28
C PRO A 404 27.73 -9.71 3.77
N THR A 405 26.62 -10.45 3.54
CA THR A 405 25.31 -9.90 3.22
C THR A 405 24.51 -9.53 4.47
N LEU A 406 25.00 -9.88 5.66
CA LEU A 406 24.47 -9.39 6.92
C LEU A 406 25.02 -7.99 7.16
N GLU A 407 24.35 -7.00 6.63
CA GLU A 407 24.71 -5.62 6.90
C GLU A 407 24.37 -5.27 8.35
N TRP A 408 25.35 -4.76 9.09
CA TRP A 408 25.17 -4.28 10.46
C TRP A 408 24.18 -3.12 10.57
N LEU A 409 23.90 -2.43 9.46
CA LEU A 409 22.84 -1.45 9.30
C LEU A 409 21.43 -2.06 9.45
N ASN A 410 21.29 -3.35 9.15
CA ASN A 410 20.02 -4.08 9.31
C ASN A 410 19.90 -4.75 10.68
N ALA A 411 21.00 -4.83 11.43
CA ALA A 411 20.97 -5.24 12.82
C ALA A 411 20.59 -4.02 13.66
N THR A 412 19.30 -3.79 13.87
CA THR A 412 18.84 -2.78 14.82
C THR A 412 19.38 -3.17 16.19
N ILE A 413 20.42 -2.51 16.67
CA ILE A 413 20.85 -2.63 18.06
C ILE A 413 19.73 -1.96 18.87
N VAL A 414 18.85 -2.78 19.38
CA VAL A 414 17.90 -2.36 20.41
C VAL A 414 18.70 -2.30 21.70
N ALA A 415 19.20 -1.14 22.03
CA ALA A 415 19.82 -0.86 23.33
C ALA A 415 18.75 -0.53 24.35
#